data_fcde641565a2123481f9e40160dc7baf
#
_entry.id   fcde641565a2123481f9e40160dc7baf
#
_cell.length_a   1.000
_cell.length_b   1.000
_cell.length_c   1.000
_cell.angle_alpha   90.00
_cell.angle_beta   90.00
_cell.angle_gamma   90.00
#
_symmetry.space_group_name_H-M   'P 1'
#
loop_
_entity.id
_entity.type
_entity.pdbx_description
1 polymer ?
#
loop_
_entity_poly.entity_id
_entity_poly.type
_entity_poly.pdbx_seq_one_letter_code
_entity_poly.pdbx_strand_id
1 'polypeptide(L)' 'MFKTLVLVCSLIDPSNCIEMENTRHPILTEKACVARAMEMARDLNRYMPNFKAMSYKCIPLKKGTLT' A
#
# COMPACT_ATOMS: atom_id res chain seq x y z
N MET A 1 0.62 -10.66 11.84
CA MET A 1 0.75 -10.38 10.41
C MET A 1 -0.04 -9.13 10.05
N PHE A 2 0.45 -8.41 9.06
CA PHE A 2 -0.18 -7.16 8.65
C PHE A 2 -0.39 -7.14 7.14
N LYS A 3 -1.41 -6.42 6.72
CA LYS A 3 -1.71 -6.18 5.32
C LYS A 3 -1.40 -4.73 5.02
N THR A 4 -0.63 -4.49 3.97
CA THR A 4 -0.25 -3.13 3.58
C THR A 4 -1.16 -2.65 2.46
N LEU A 5 -1.80 -1.51 2.67
CA LEU A 5 -2.62 -0.85 1.67
C LEU A 5 -2.09 0.56 1.45
N VAL A 6 -1.98 0.94 0.20
CA VAL A 6 -1.55 2.30 -0.17
C VAL A 6 -2.61 2.90 -1.07
N LEU A 7 -3.16 4.04 -0.65
CA LEU A 7 -4.13 4.77 -1.45
C LEU A 7 -3.39 5.72 -2.38
N VAL A 8 -3.63 5.57 -3.66
CA VAL A 8 -3.01 6.42 -4.68
C VAL A 8 -4.07 7.09 -5.52
N CYS A 9 -3.82 8.33 -5.88
CA CYS A 9 -4.76 9.10 -6.67
C CYS A 9 -4.07 9.68 -7.90
N SER A 10 -4.84 9.84 -8.97
CA SER A 10 -4.35 10.43 -10.19
C SER A 10 -4.04 11.91 -9.98
N LEU A 11 -2.93 12.36 -10.53
CA LEU A 11 -2.59 13.79 -10.50
C LEU A 11 -3.41 14.59 -11.52
N ILE A 12 -3.92 13.90 -12.53
CA ILE A 12 -4.71 14.52 -13.58
C ILE A 12 -6.18 14.58 -13.18
N ASP A 13 -6.67 13.53 -12.56
CA ASP A 13 -8.06 13.43 -12.12
C ASP A 13 -8.08 13.04 -10.64
N PRO A 14 -8.15 14.00 -9.72
CA PRO A 14 -8.10 13.71 -8.28
C PRO A 14 -9.21 12.81 -7.76
N SER A 15 -10.28 12.65 -8.51
CA SER A 15 -11.37 11.76 -8.11
C SER A 15 -11.07 10.30 -8.47
N ASN A 16 -10.06 10.07 -9.28
CA ASN A 16 -9.68 8.73 -9.71
C ASN A 16 -8.59 8.20 -8.77
N CYS A 17 -9.01 7.49 -7.74
CA CYS A 17 -8.10 6.92 -6.76
C CYS A 17 -8.25 5.41 -6.72
N ILE A 18 -7.15 4.72 -6.50
CA ILE A 18 -7.16 3.28 -6.36
C ILE A 18 -6.39 2.89 -5.11
N GLU A 19 -6.70 1.72 -4.60
CA GLU A 19 -6.03 1.19 -3.42
C GLU A 19 -5.13 0.03 -3.85
N MET A 20 -3.84 0.16 -3.57
CA MET A 20 -2.85 -0.87 -3.90
C MET A 20 -2.60 -1.72 -2.68
N GLU A 21 -2.52 -3.02 -2.89
CA GLU A 21 -2.32 -3.99 -1.82
C GLU A 21 -1.02 -4.74 -2.04
N ASN A 22 -0.27 -4.94 -0.96
CA ASN A 22 0.93 -5.76 -1.02
C ASN A 22 0.53 -7.25 -1.00
N THR A 23 0.86 -7.97 -2.06
CA THR A 23 0.53 -9.38 -2.18
C THR A 23 1.75 -10.29 -2.22
N ARG A 24 2.94 -9.73 -2.13
CA ARG A 24 4.16 -10.52 -2.33
C ARG A 24 4.43 -11.53 -1.23
N HIS A 25 4.41 -11.09 0.01
CA HIS A 25 4.70 -11.97 1.13
C HIS A 25 4.14 -11.35 2.40
N PRO A 26 3.92 -12.15 3.43
CA PRO A 26 3.34 -11.65 4.67
C PRO A 26 4.24 -10.64 5.36
N ILE A 27 3.61 -9.64 5.92
CA ILE A 27 4.30 -8.61 6.71
C ILE A 27 4.11 -8.99 8.17
N LEU A 28 5.20 -9.27 8.88
CA LEU A 28 5.12 -9.79 10.22
C LEU A 28 5.00 -8.73 11.30
N THR A 29 5.49 -7.53 11.04
CA THR A 29 5.47 -6.46 12.03
C THR A 29 4.90 -5.18 11.43
N GLU A 30 4.40 -4.30 12.31
CA GLU A 30 3.90 -3.00 11.86
C GLU A 30 5.02 -2.17 11.25
N LYS A 31 6.20 -2.24 11.83
CA LYS A 31 7.36 -1.51 11.31
C LYS A 31 7.68 -1.94 9.89
N ALA A 32 7.64 -3.23 9.62
CA ALA A 32 7.88 -3.74 8.27
C ALA A 32 6.77 -3.32 7.32
N CYS A 33 5.53 -3.22 7.83
CA CYS A 33 4.40 -2.76 7.03
C CYS A 33 4.59 -1.31 6.59
N VAL A 34 5.00 -0.45 7.50
CA VAL A 34 5.26 0.96 7.19
C VAL A 34 6.40 1.07 6.17
N ALA A 35 7.46 0.30 6.37
CA ALA A 35 8.59 0.31 5.44
C ALA A 35 8.16 -0.13 4.05
N ARG A 36 7.32 -1.16 3.98
CA ARG A 36 6.82 -1.65 2.68
C ARG A 36 5.92 -0.62 2.01
N ALA A 37 5.09 0.08 2.79
CA ALA A 37 4.23 1.12 2.24
C ALA A 37 5.06 2.23 1.60
N MET A 38 6.15 2.60 2.24
CA MET A 38 7.05 3.63 1.70
C MET A 38 7.75 3.17 0.44
N GLU A 39 8.13 1.90 0.37
CA GLU A 39 8.71 1.35 -0.84
C GLU A 39 7.71 1.39 -2.00
N MET A 40 6.47 1.02 -1.74
CA MET A 40 5.42 1.04 -2.74
C MET A 40 5.18 2.46 -3.25
N ALA A 41 5.15 3.42 -2.34
CA ALA A 41 4.96 4.81 -2.71
C ALA A 41 6.12 5.33 -3.57
N ARG A 42 7.33 4.91 -3.25
CA ARG A 42 8.52 5.30 -4.00
C ARG A 42 8.52 4.68 -5.39
N ASP A 43 8.16 3.40 -5.48
CA ASP A 43 8.11 2.71 -6.76
C ASP A 43 7.00 3.23 -7.66
N LEU A 44 5.94 3.75 -7.05
CA LEU A 44 4.82 4.31 -7.80
C LEU A 44 5.27 5.41 -8.75
N ASN A 45 6.19 6.26 -8.31
CA ASN A 45 6.70 7.34 -9.14
C ASN A 45 7.41 6.82 -10.39
N ARG A 46 7.93 5.61 -10.32
CA ARG A 46 8.60 4.99 -11.45
C ARG A 46 7.64 4.38 -12.45
N TYR A 47 6.64 3.67 -11.93
CA TYR A 47 5.72 2.90 -12.77
C TYR A 47 4.52 3.69 -13.24
N MET A 48 4.07 4.61 -12.39
CA MET A 48 2.90 5.42 -12.69
C MET A 48 3.15 6.87 -12.27
N PRO A 49 3.90 7.62 -13.10
CA PRO A 49 4.27 9.00 -12.74
C PRO A 49 3.09 9.94 -12.62
N ASN A 50 1.93 9.57 -13.18
CA ASN A 50 0.72 10.39 -13.09
C ASN A 50 -0.10 10.11 -11.83
N PHE A 51 0.39 9.24 -10.95
CA PHE A 51 -0.28 8.93 -9.71
C PHE A 51 0.60 9.30 -8.52
N LYS A 52 -0.04 9.59 -7.40
CA LYS A 52 0.65 9.96 -6.19
C LYS A 52 0.06 9.18 -5.02
N ALA A 53 0.93 8.66 -4.15
CA ALA A 53 0.49 8.01 -2.93
C ALA A 53 -0.04 9.06 -1.96
N MET A 54 -1.28 8.91 -1.54
CA MET A 54 -1.93 9.87 -0.65
C MET A 54 -1.87 9.42 0.80
N SER A 55 -2.03 8.13 1.04
CA SER A 55 -2.00 7.61 2.39
C SER A 55 -1.73 6.11 2.34
N TYR A 56 -1.49 5.55 3.51
CA TYR A 56 -1.30 4.11 3.62
C TYR A 56 -1.98 3.61 4.89
N LYS A 57 -2.22 2.30 4.92
CA LYS A 57 -2.79 1.64 6.08
C LYS A 57 -2.07 0.34 6.34
N CYS A 58 -1.87 0.02 7.60
CA CYS A 58 -1.36 -1.27 8.03
C CYS A 58 -2.45 -1.94 8.85
N ILE A 59 -3.05 -2.95 8.28
CA ILE A 59 -4.18 -3.64 8.90
C ILE A 59 -3.70 -4.93 9.54
N PRO A 60 -3.86 -5.09 10.85
CA PRO A 60 -3.47 -6.33 11.50
C PRO A 60 -4.38 -7.48 11.07
N LEU A 61 -3.77 -8.61 10.76
CA LEU A 61 -4.49 -9.81 10.36
C LEU A 61 -4.45 -10.80 11.51
N LYS A 62 -5.61 -11.32 11.87
CA LYS A 62 -5.69 -12.31 12.93
C LYS A 62 -5.24 -13.66 12.38
N LYS A 63 -4.54 -14.40 13.23
CA LYS A 63 -4.13 -15.75 12.89
C LYS A 63 -5.38 -16.60 12.68
N GLY A 64 -5.42 -17.32 11.57
CA GLY A 64 -6.55 -18.18 11.27
C GLY A 64 -7.63 -17.57 10.41
N THR A 65 -7.55 -16.28 10.12
CA THR A 65 -8.52 -15.62 9.26
C THR A 65 -8.03 -15.46 7.83
N LEU A 66 -6.93 -16.08 7.54
CA LEU A 66 -6.35 -16.06 6.19
C LEU A 66 -7.00 -17.10 5.32
N THR A 67 -8.10 -16.80 4.82
CA THR A 67 -8.78 -17.70 3.91
C THR A 67 -9.12 -17.00 2.63
#